data_a1fc19884a1cb7fdb845fb44ac3f7d81
#
_entry.id   a1fc19884a1cb7fdb845fb44ac3f7d81
#
_cell.length_a   1.000
_cell.length_b   1.000
_cell.length_c   1.000
_cell.angle_alpha   90.00
_cell.angle_beta   90.00
_cell.angle_gamma   90.00
#
_symmetry.space_group_name_H-M   'P 1'
#
loop_
_entity.id
_entity.type
_entity.pdbx_description
1 polymer ?
#
loop_
_entity_poly.entity_id
_entity_poly.type
_entity_poly.pdbx_seq_one_letter_code
_entity_poly.pdbx_strand_id
1 'polypeptide(L)'
;MIRTLDGGFLIRYLIESYGEGNTSVGLLRLGPNRQELWTKTIGGSMGIAGRGFQKVSDDEYIMSCSLFDNGKNSYNAYIIKIGDSGDIIWDKIFGGEENDRARSIVQTLDGGYAIAGSTCNYGNGNKLDPDLWLIKTDSEGYSRSFDD
;
A
#
# COMPACT_ATOMS: atom_id res chain seq x y z
N MET A 1 10.33 7.67 2.48
CA MET A 1 10.52 9.00 1.89
C MET A 1 11.06 8.85 0.49
N ILE A 2 10.54 9.63 -0.44
CA ILE A 2 10.91 9.62 -1.86
C ILE A 2 11.24 11.07 -2.28
N ARG A 3 12.29 11.25 -3.09
CA ARG A 3 12.61 12.53 -3.70
C ARG A 3 11.70 12.74 -4.93
N THR A 4 11.12 13.93 -5.03
CA THR A 4 10.22 14.31 -6.12
C THR A 4 10.98 15.02 -7.26
N LEU A 5 10.36 15.17 -8.43
CA LEU A 5 10.99 15.71 -9.61
C LEU A 5 11.48 17.17 -9.44
N ASP A 6 10.72 17.97 -8.70
CA ASP A 6 11.06 19.37 -8.37
C ASP A 6 12.18 19.52 -7.32
N GLY A 7 12.75 18.41 -6.85
CA GLY A 7 13.78 18.37 -5.81
C GLY A 7 13.25 18.37 -4.37
N GLY A 8 11.94 18.38 -4.18
CA GLY A 8 11.28 18.22 -2.88
C GLY A 8 11.19 16.77 -2.42
N PHE A 9 10.26 16.49 -1.52
CA PHE A 9 10.09 15.16 -0.91
C PHE A 9 8.63 14.80 -0.74
N LEU A 10 8.30 13.54 -0.98
CA LEU A 10 7.05 12.91 -0.55
C LEU A 10 7.36 11.92 0.57
N ILE A 11 6.78 12.16 1.72
CA ILE A 11 7.02 11.41 2.96
C ILE A 11 5.74 10.68 3.33
N ARG A 12 5.84 9.36 3.48
CA ARG A 12 4.79 8.53 4.09
C ARG A 12 5.16 8.28 5.55
N TYR A 13 4.19 8.44 6.44
CA TYR A 13 4.32 8.15 7.87
C TYR A 13 3.08 7.44 8.40
N LEU A 14 3.19 6.86 9.59
CA LEU A 14 2.08 6.22 10.28
C LEU A 14 1.43 7.23 11.22
N ILE A 15 0.10 7.28 11.21
CA ILE A 15 -0.70 8.01 12.17
C ILE A 15 -1.36 6.98 13.07
N GLU A 16 -1.09 7.06 14.37
CA GLU A 16 -1.75 6.24 15.40
C GLU A 16 -2.77 7.11 16.11
N SER A 17 -4.04 6.71 16.06
CA SER A 17 -5.09 7.39 16.85
C SER A 17 -5.03 6.88 18.29
N TYR A 18 -4.78 7.78 19.25
CA TYR A 18 -4.89 7.45 20.66
C TYR A 18 -6.33 7.07 20.99
N GLY A 19 -6.57 5.82 21.40
CA GLY A 19 -7.83 5.37 22.00
C GLY A 19 -8.70 4.42 21.17
N GLU A 20 -8.57 4.34 19.86
CA GLU A 20 -9.40 3.46 19.02
C GLU A 20 -8.63 2.34 18.30
N GLY A 21 -7.32 2.26 18.48
CA GLY A 21 -6.48 1.21 17.86
C GLY A 21 -6.37 1.30 16.33
N ASN A 22 -6.92 2.35 15.73
CA ASN A 22 -6.93 2.53 14.29
C ASN A 22 -5.65 3.27 13.83
N THR A 23 -4.98 2.70 12.86
CA THR A 23 -3.82 3.32 12.21
C THR A 23 -4.24 3.90 10.86
N SER A 24 -3.60 4.99 10.45
CA SER A 24 -3.77 5.61 9.14
C SER A 24 -2.43 5.92 8.50
N VAL A 25 -2.41 6.05 7.20
CA VAL A 25 -1.23 6.49 6.45
C VAL A 25 -1.29 7.99 6.27
N GLY A 26 -0.32 8.70 6.82
CA GLY A 26 -0.07 10.11 6.54
C GLY A 26 0.85 10.29 5.34
N LEU A 27 0.57 11.28 4.52
CA LEU A 27 1.39 11.74 3.41
C LEU A 27 1.70 13.22 3.63
N LEU A 28 2.98 13.58 3.55
CA LEU A 28 3.47 14.94 3.62
C LEU A 28 4.29 15.23 2.37
N ARG A 29 3.89 16.25 1.62
CA ARG A 29 4.61 16.76 0.45
C ARG A 29 5.38 18.02 0.83
N LEU A 30 6.69 17.96 0.68
CA LEU A 30 7.58 19.11 0.85
C LEU A 30 8.11 19.57 -0.51
N GLY A 31 8.15 20.87 -0.74
CA GLY A 31 8.80 21.46 -1.88
C GLY A 31 10.33 21.49 -1.75
N PRO A 32 11.07 21.99 -2.77
CA PRO A 32 12.52 21.96 -2.80
C PRO A 32 13.18 22.76 -1.67
N ASN A 33 12.51 23.80 -1.18
CA ASN A 33 12.95 24.59 -0.02
C ASN A 33 12.46 24.06 1.32
N ARG A 34 11.96 22.82 1.35
CA ARG A 34 11.40 22.12 2.53
C ARG A 34 10.13 22.76 3.10
N GLN A 35 9.49 23.69 2.39
CA GLN A 35 8.17 24.19 2.76
C GLN A 35 7.12 23.09 2.56
N GLU A 36 6.16 23.00 3.47
CA GLU A 36 5.01 22.12 3.29
C GLU A 36 4.16 22.62 2.12
N LEU A 37 3.86 21.73 1.18
CA LEU A 37 2.95 21.99 0.07
C LEU A 37 1.56 21.46 0.41
N TRP A 38 1.49 20.26 0.94
CA TRP A 38 0.25 19.65 1.39
C TRP A 38 0.49 18.47 2.34
N THR A 39 -0.52 18.16 3.14
CA THR A 39 -0.60 16.95 3.97
C THR A 39 -1.93 16.25 3.69
N LYS A 40 -1.91 14.93 3.57
CA LYS A 40 -3.11 14.09 3.38
C LYS A 40 -3.07 12.87 4.29
N THR A 41 -4.25 12.35 4.61
CA THR A 41 -4.42 11.11 5.39
C THR A 41 -5.24 10.12 4.57
N ILE A 42 -4.76 8.87 4.50
CA ILE A 42 -5.47 7.74 3.90
C ILE A 42 -5.80 6.75 5.00
N GLY A 43 -7.07 6.38 5.13
CA GLY A 43 -7.56 5.41 6.12
C GLY A 43 -8.69 5.95 6.98
N GLY A 44 -8.41 6.73 8.00
CA GLY A 44 -9.43 7.18 8.97
C GLY A 44 -9.84 6.05 9.92
N SER A 45 -11.12 5.65 9.91
CA SER A 45 -11.67 4.56 10.75
C SER A 45 -11.22 3.15 10.33
N MET A 46 -10.63 3.00 9.14
CA MET A 46 -10.05 1.75 8.69
C MET A 46 -8.59 1.67 9.15
N GLY A 47 -8.22 0.62 9.87
CA GLY A 47 -6.84 0.39 10.30
C GLY A 47 -5.92 0.11 9.11
N ILE A 48 -5.19 1.14 8.61
CA ILE A 48 -4.25 0.99 7.49
C ILE A 48 -2.81 1.14 7.97
N ALA A 49 -1.99 0.12 7.77
CA ALA A 49 -0.56 0.15 8.03
C ALA A 49 0.21 0.10 6.70
N GLY A 50 0.83 1.22 6.32
CA GLY A 50 1.67 1.29 5.12
C GLY A 50 3.02 0.60 5.32
N ARG A 51 3.50 -0.13 4.29
CA ARG A 51 4.77 -0.89 4.29
C ARG A 51 5.70 -0.46 3.18
N GLY A 52 5.49 -0.91 1.95
CA GLY A 52 6.25 -0.50 0.77
C GLY A 52 5.82 0.88 0.27
N PHE A 53 6.76 1.65 -0.28
CA PHE A 53 6.47 2.93 -0.91
C PHE A 53 7.52 3.23 -1.98
N GLN A 54 7.09 3.41 -3.23
CA GLN A 54 7.96 3.57 -4.39
C GLN A 54 7.44 4.63 -5.36
N LYS A 55 8.35 5.36 -6.00
CA LYS A 55 8.07 6.18 -7.17
C LYS A 55 7.97 5.28 -8.41
N VAL A 56 6.92 5.46 -9.23
CA VAL A 56 6.68 4.67 -10.45
C VAL A 56 6.74 5.49 -11.73
N SER A 57 6.51 6.79 -11.65
CA SER A 57 6.75 7.77 -12.71
C SER A 57 7.14 9.12 -12.10
N ASP A 58 7.22 10.17 -12.90
CA ASP A 58 7.63 11.49 -12.41
C ASP A 58 6.66 12.08 -11.40
N ASP A 59 5.38 11.78 -11.52
CA ASP A 59 4.28 12.32 -10.75
C ASP A 59 3.38 11.25 -10.12
N GLU A 60 3.79 9.96 -10.15
CA GLU A 60 3.01 8.86 -9.58
C GLU A 60 3.82 8.01 -8.62
N TYR A 61 3.15 7.51 -7.59
CA TYR A 61 3.72 6.70 -6.52
C TYR A 61 2.81 5.52 -6.21
N ILE A 62 3.41 4.41 -5.77
CA ILE A 62 2.68 3.21 -5.36
C ILE A 62 3.02 2.83 -3.93
N MET A 63 2.03 2.38 -3.18
CA MET A 63 2.19 1.90 -1.80
C MET A 63 1.61 0.51 -1.65
N SER A 64 2.28 -0.33 -0.86
CA SER A 64 1.69 -1.54 -0.28
C SER A 64 1.34 -1.29 1.18
N CYS A 65 0.14 -1.68 1.57
CA CYS A 65 -0.41 -1.49 2.90
C CYS A 65 -1.04 -2.80 3.40
N SER A 66 -1.31 -2.87 4.69
CA SER A 66 -2.24 -3.83 5.28
C SER A 66 -3.47 -3.08 5.76
N LEU A 67 -4.64 -3.46 5.29
CA LEU A 67 -5.93 -2.89 5.65
C LEU A 67 -6.64 -3.82 6.64
N PHE A 68 -7.05 -3.30 7.79
CA PHE A 68 -7.82 -4.08 8.76
C PHE A 68 -9.31 -4.07 8.39
N ASP A 69 -9.88 -5.25 8.18
CA ASP A 69 -11.31 -5.46 7.96
C ASP A 69 -12.00 -5.76 9.29
N ASN A 70 -12.75 -4.79 9.81
CA ASN A 70 -13.47 -4.93 11.08
C ASN A 70 -14.54 -6.04 11.04
N GLY A 71 -15.14 -6.29 9.87
CA GLY A 71 -16.18 -7.34 9.72
C GLY A 71 -15.62 -8.74 9.82
N LYS A 72 -14.39 -8.94 9.34
CA LYS A 72 -13.71 -10.24 9.37
C LYS A 72 -12.71 -10.37 10.53
N ASN A 73 -12.40 -9.27 11.21
CA ASN A 73 -11.34 -9.20 12.22
C ASN A 73 -9.98 -9.71 11.68
N SER A 74 -9.66 -9.35 10.45
CA SER A 74 -8.48 -9.81 9.73
C SER A 74 -7.87 -8.68 8.89
N TYR A 75 -6.64 -8.89 8.43
CA TYR A 75 -5.96 -7.94 7.54
C TYR A 75 -6.03 -8.42 6.10
N ASN A 76 -6.21 -7.49 5.17
CA ASN A 76 -6.05 -7.70 3.74
C ASN A 76 -4.85 -6.92 3.20
N ALA A 77 -4.20 -7.43 2.15
CA ALA A 77 -3.21 -6.68 1.40
C ALA A 77 -3.91 -5.54 0.63
N TYR A 78 -3.45 -4.31 0.81
CA TYR A 78 -4.05 -3.11 0.20
C TYR A 78 -2.99 -2.35 -0.57
N ILE A 79 -3.22 -2.15 -1.86
CA ILE A 79 -2.31 -1.48 -2.77
C ILE A 79 -2.96 -0.19 -3.23
N ILE A 80 -2.20 0.91 -3.17
CA ILE A 80 -2.71 2.24 -3.47
C ILE A 80 -1.74 2.94 -4.42
N LYS A 81 -2.23 3.40 -5.56
CA LYS A 81 -1.49 4.28 -6.48
C LYS A 81 -1.99 5.70 -6.31
N ILE A 82 -1.07 6.64 -6.13
CA ILE A 82 -1.37 8.06 -5.93
C ILE A 82 -0.61 8.93 -6.93
N GLY A 83 -1.18 10.09 -7.25
CA GLY A 83 -0.52 11.17 -7.99
C GLY A 83 0.32 12.09 -7.09
N ASP A 84 1.05 13.04 -7.68
CA ASP A 84 1.87 14.04 -6.94
C ASP A 84 1.00 15.01 -6.13
N SER A 85 -0.29 15.17 -6.47
CA SER A 85 -1.29 15.87 -5.65
C SER A 85 -1.69 15.09 -4.38
N GLY A 86 -1.28 13.80 -4.25
CA GLY A 86 -1.67 12.90 -3.19
C GLY A 86 -3.08 12.31 -3.36
N ASP A 87 -3.73 12.54 -4.51
CA ASP A 87 -5.03 11.93 -4.81
C ASP A 87 -4.85 10.48 -5.25
N ILE A 88 -5.77 9.61 -4.83
CA ILE A 88 -5.77 8.21 -5.21
C ILE A 88 -6.15 8.10 -6.68
N ILE A 89 -5.27 7.50 -7.50
CA ILE A 89 -5.52 7.17 -8.90
C ILE A 89 -6.32 5.89 -8.98
N TRP A 90 -5.88 4.87 -8.25
CA TRP A 90 -6.60 3.63 -8.03
C TRP A 90 -6.11 2.94 -6.75
N ASP A 91 -6.93 2.03 -6.25
CA ASP A 91 -6.60 1.16 -5.14
C ASP A 91 -7.16 -0.25 -5.36
N LYS A 92 -6.53 -1.26 -4.76
CA LYS A 92 -6.90 -2.67 -4.86
C LYS A 92 -6.69 -3.38 -3.54
N ILE A 93 -7.64 -4.26 -3.21
CA ILE A 93 -7.57 -5.14 -2.04
C ILE A 93 -7.39 -6.57 -2.53
N PHE A 94 -6.44 -7.28 -1.93
CA PHE A 94 -6.18 -8.69 -2.15
C PHE A 94 -6.24 -9.43 -0.81
N GLY A 95 -6.82 -10.61 -0.82
CA GLY A 95 -6.94 -11.44 0.36
C GLY A 95 -8.25 -12.22 0.40
N GLY A 96 -8.54 -12.79 1.55
CA GLY A 96 -9.71 -13.62 1.77
C GLY A 96 -10.36 -13.36 3.14
N GLU A 97 -10.67 -14.43 3.86
CA GLU A 97 -11.33 -14.36 5.18
C GLU A 97 -10.31 -14.20 6.32
N GLU A 98 -9.07 -14.61 6.10
CA GLU A 98 -8.01 -14.62 7.10
C GLU A 98 -6.98 -13.51 6.87
N ASN A 99 -5.89 -13.49 7.65
CA ASN A 99 -4.88 -12.46 7.57
C ASN A 99 -4.03 -12.57 6.30
N ASP A 100 -4.06 -11.53 5.49
CA ASP A 100 -3.22 -11.34 4.31
C ASP A 100 -2.52 -9.98 4.40
N ARG A 101 -1.24 -9.93 4.15
CA ARG A 101 -0.46 -8.72 4.34
C ARG A 101 0.47 -8.45 3.17
N ALA A 102 0.41 -7.26 2.60
CA ALA A 102 1.43 -6.77 1.69
C ALA A 102 2.60 -6.17 2.49
N ARG A 103 3.83 -6.56 2.15
CA ARG A 103 5.05 -6.10 2.83
C ARG A 103 5.89 -5.19 1.96
N SER A 104 6.04 -5.54 0.69
CA SER A 104 6.85 -4.82 -0.28
C SER A 104 6.15 -4.79 -1.63
N ILE A 105 6.45 -3.79 -2.43
CA ILE A 105 5.95 -3.64 -3.79
C ILE A 105 7.03 -3.08 -4.68
N VAL A 106 7.13 -3.59 -5.91
CA VAL A 106 8.01 -3.07 -6.95
C VAL A 106 7.27 -2.99 -8.27
N GLN A 107 7.59 -2.01 -9.09
CA GLN A 107 7.14 -1.97 -10.47
C GLN A 107 7.95 -2.97 -11.30
N THR A 108 7.27 -3.71 -12.16
CA THR A 108 7.89 -4.69 -13.07
C THR A 108 8.11 -4.09 -14.46
N LEU A 109 8.98 -4.71 -15.28
CA LEU A 109 9.37 -4.20 -16.59
C LEU A 109 8.20 -4.10 -17.60
N ASP A 110 7.13 -4.86 -17.38
CA ASP A 110 5.89 -4.82 -18.17
C ASP A 110 4.93 -3.70 -17.73
N GLY A 111 5.38 -2.82 -16.82
CA GLY A 111 4.60 -1.70 -16.28
C GLY A 111 3.63 -2.09 -15.16
N GLY A 112 3.47 -3.37 -14.86
CA GLY A 112 2.68 -3.86 -13.74
C GLY A 112 3.44 -3.82 -12.41
N TYR A 113 2.96 -4.60 -11.42
CA TYR A 113 3.55 -4.61 -10.08
C TYR A 113 3.74 -6.04 -9.58
N ALA A 114 4.82 -6.25 -8.82
CA ALA A 114 5.03 -7.44 -8.00
C ALA A 114 4.96 -7.05 -6.52
N ILE A 115 4.09 -7.72 -5.78
CA ILE A 115 3.85 -7.49 -4.37
C ILE A 115 4.25 -8.74 -3.60
N ALA A 116 5.18 -8.61 -2.66
CA ALA A 116 5.55 -9.67 -1.75
C ALA A 116 4.89 -9.45 -0.39
N GLY A 117 4.40 -10.54 0.20
CA GLY A 117 3.69 -10.49 1.45
C GLY A 117 3.54 -11.86 2.11
N SER A 118 2.53 -11.98 2.95
CA SER A 118 2.15 -13.23 3.62
C SER A 118 0.65 -13.42 3.56
N THR A 119 0.20 -14.66 3.46
CA THR A 119 -1.20 -15.05 3.39
C THR A 119 -1.51 -16.18 4.35
N CYS A 120 -2.71 -16.14 4.94
CA CYS A 120 -3.31 -17.26 5.66
C CYS A 120 -4.48 -17.92 4.89
N ASN A 121 -4.77 -17.42 3.67
CA ASN A 121 -5.85 -17.92 2.83
C ASN A 121 -5.41 -18.84 1.70
N TYR A 122 -4.18 -18.66 1.21
CA TYR A 122 -3.66 -19.34 0.02
C TYR A 122 -2.44 -20.17 0.40
N GLY A 123 -2.29 -21.36 -0.21
CA GLY A 123 -1.21 -22.29 0.12
C GLY A 123 -1.60 -23.29 1.21
N ASN A 124 -0.61 -23.78 1.95
CA ASN A 124 -0.79 -24.73 3.06
C ASN A 124 -0.74 -24.07 4.44
N GLY A 125 -0.60 -22.76 4.49
CA GLY A 125 -0.58 -21.96 5.70
C GLY A 125 -1.92 -22.00 6.44
N ASN A 126 -1.88 -21.66 7.70
CA ASN A 126 -3.06 -21.50 8.56
C ASN A 126 -2.97 -20.16 9.30
N LYS A 127 -3.98 -19.87 10.13
CA LYS A 127 -4.04 -18.61 10.91
C LYS A 127 -2.79 -18.30 11.73
N LEU A 128 -2.05 -19.33 12.13
CA LEU A 128 -0.87 -19.22 13.01
C LEU A 128 0.45 -19.30 12.26
N ASP A 129 0.43 -19.79 11.01
CA ASP A 129 1.63 -19.99 10.17
C ASP A 129 1.33 -19.54 8.73
N PRO A 130 1.48 -18.25 8.45
CA PRO A 130 1.21 -17.70 7.13
C PRO A 130 2.27 -18.11 6.12
N ASP A 131 1.84 -18.43 4.90
CA ASP A 131 2.72 -18.69 3.75
C ASP A 131 3.26 -17.40 3.14
N LEU A 132 4.40 -17.52 2.45
CA LEU A 132 4.89 -16.47 1.55
C LEU A 132 3.89 -16.26 0.42
N TRP A 133 3.59 -15.01 0.11
CA TRP A 133 2.66 -14.65 -0.94
C TRP A 133 3.28 -13.68 -1.93
N LEU A 134 3.21 -14.03 -3.21
CA LEU A 134 3.61 -13.17 -4.31
C LEU A 134 2.40 -12.89 -5.20
N ILE A 135 2.07 -11.61 -5.37
CA ILE A 135 1.00 -11.14 -6.25
C ILE A 135 1.64 -10.44 -7.44
N LYS A 136 1.27 -10.82 -8.66
CA LYS A 136 1.64 -10.10 -9.88
C LYS A 136 0.39 -9.41 -10.44
N THR A 137 0.52 -8.13 -10.78
CA THR A 137 -0.57 -7.35 -11.38
C THR A 137 -0.14 -6.72 -12.71
N ASP A 138 -1.10 -6.25 -13.47
CA ASP A 138 -0.89 -5.29 -14.55
C ASP A 138 -0.68 -3.86 -14.00
N SER A 139 -0.57 -2.87 -14.91
CA SER A 139 -0.38 -1.45 -14.56
C SER A 139 -1.57 -0.82 -13.86
N GLU A 140 -2.76 -1.41 -13.99
CA GLU A 140 -4.01 -0.95 -13.38
C GLU A 140 -4.33 -1.67 -12.06
N GLY A 141 -3.41 -2.53 -11.62
CA GLY A 141 -3.50 -3.25 -10.36
C GLY A 141 -4.38 -4.51 -10.41
N TYR A 142 -4.77 -5.00 -11.57
CA TYR A 142 -5.49 -6.28 -11.67
C TYR A 142 -4.50 -7.44 -11.64
N SER A 143 -4.76 -8.42 -10.75
CA SER A 143 -3.95 -9.65 -10.72
C SER A 143 -4.22 -10.48 -11.96
N ARG A 144 -3.16 -11.00 -12.56
CA ARG A 144 -3.27 -12.05 -13.59
C ARG A 144 -3.22 -13.40 -12.90
N SER A 145 -4.17 -14.28 -13.22
CA SER A 145 -4.01 -15.70 -12.89
C SER A 145 -2.81 -16.23 -13.69
N PHE A 146 -1.97 -17.05 -13.05
CA PHE A 146 -0.83 -17.69 -13.72
C PHE A 146 -1.27 -18.91 -14.56
N ASP A 147 -2.56 -19.05 -14.87
CA ASP A 147 -3.19 -20.20 -15.54
C ASP A 147 -3.43 -19.96 -17.05
N ASP A 148 -2.68 -19.03 -17.68
CA ASP A 148 -2.69 -18.84 -19.15
C ASP A 148 -1.29 -19.08 -19.76
#